data_6ee37d57c477d7fb3fe745131d04ff44
#
_entry.id   6ee37d57c477d7fb3fe745131d04ff44
#
_cell.length_a   1.000
_cell.length_b   1.000
_cell.length_c   1.000
_cell.angle_alpha   90.00
_cell.angle_beta   90.00
_cell.angle_gamma   90.00
#
_symmetry.space_group_name_H-M   'P 1'
#
loop_
_entity.id
_entity.type
_entity.pdbx_description
1 polymer ?
#
loop_
_entity_poly.entity_id
_entity_poly.type
_entity_poly.pdbx_seq_one_letter_code
_entity_poly.pdbx_strand_id
1 'polypeptide(L)'
;MKGSKKQTPNSKKGSRQRFKHPSRKLMDEKVRKQKVAPLQERISLFFDNEKLLVQAFTHSSYVNEHRGRPYEDNERLEFLGDAVLELTISQFLYSKFSTMSEGELTKLRAAIVCEPSLVILANELHFGDYVLLGKGEENTGGRTRPALLADVFEAFIGALYLDKGLEAVKGFLEIHVFPRINEGAFSHVMDFKSQLQEYVQREGLGTIDYKIIQEKGPAHNREFVSEVKLNEDPFGVGYGRSKKEAEQHAAQEALEKIMKH
;
A
#
# COMPACT_ATOMS: atom_id res chain seq x y z
N MET A 1 61.56 33.31 -70.27
CA MET A 1 60.89 32.02 -70.10
C MET A 1 60.01 32.09 -68.86
N LYS A 2 58.70 32.04 -69.02
CA LYS A 2 57.73 32.29 -67.95
C LYS A 2 57.33 30.94 -67.36
N GLY A 3 57.55 30.73 -66.06
CA GLY A 3 57.13 29.52 -65.32
C GLY A 3 55.72 29.70 -64.78
N SER A 4 54.79 28.82 -65.21
CA SER A 4 53.40 28.79 -64.80
C SER A 4 53.26 28.08 -63.44
N LYS A 5 52.73 28.77 -62.43
CA LYS A 5 52.34 28.19 -61.15
C LYS A 5 50.94 27.58 -61.25
N LYS A 6 50.88 26.25 -61.09
CA LYS A 6 49.56 25.54 -60.89
C LYS A 6 49.04 25.76 -59.48
N GLN A 7 47.82 26.30 -59.36
CA GLN A 7 47.09 26.35 -58.13
C GLN A 7 46.36 25.02 -57.92
N THR A 8 46.55 24.44 -56.71
CA THR A 8 45.81 23.27 -56.24
C THR A 8 44.51 23.69 -55.57
N PRO A 9 43.38 22.96 -55.75
CA PRO A 9 42.09 23.33 -55.14
C PRO A 9 42.07 22.97 -53.66
N ASN A 10 41.60 23.93 -52.87
CA ASN A 10 41.43 23.86 -51.42
C ASN A 10 40.23 22.95 -51.10
N SER A 11 40.47 21.75 -50.53
CA SER A 11 39.45 20.83 -50.10
C SER A 11 38.81 21.31 -48.78
N LYS A 12 37.57 21.81 -48.84
CA LYS A 12 36.74 22.08 -47.66
C LYS A 12 36.48 20.78 -46.89
N LYS A 13 37.15 20.62 -45.74
CA LYS A 13 36.80 19.59 -44.75
C LYS A 13 35.45 19.92 -44.15
N GLY A 14 34.40 19.22 -44.62
CA GLY A 14 33.08 19.23 -43.96
C GLY A 14 33.22 18.65 -42.58
N SER A 15 32.91 19.44 -41.54
CA SER A 15 32.80 18.97 -40.16
C SER A 15 31.61 18.03 -40.06
N ARG A 16 31.85 16.73 -40.07
CA ARG A 16 30.84 15.76 -39.70
C ARG A 16 30.49 15.97 -38.23
N GLN A 17 29.32 16.53 -37.92
CA GLN A 17 28.75 16.50 -36.60
C GLN A 17 28.61 15.03 -36.17
N ARG A 18 29.43 14.60 -35.24
CA ARG A 18 29.27 13.33 -34.54
C ARG A 18 28.03 13.46 -33.65
N PHE A 19 26.93 12.89 -34.07
CA PHE A 19 25.82 12.61 -33.17
C PHE A 19 26.36 11.73 -32.06
N LYS A 20 26.50 12.29 -30.84
CA LYS A 20 26.86 11.53 -29.66
C LYS A 20 25.64 10.63 -29.34
N HIS A 21 25.74 9.33 -29.63
CA HIS A 21 24.80 8.36 -29.12
C HIS A 21 24.75 8.49 -27.60
N PRO A 22 23.54 8.50 -26.98
CA PRO A 22 23.43 8.53 -25.53
C PRO A 22 24.22 7.37 -24.93
N SER A 23 24.89 7.62 -23.80
CA SER A 23 25.67 6.56 -23.15
C SER A 23 24.73 5.42 -22.80
N ARG A 24 25.24 4.16 -22.84
CA ARG A 24 24.46 2.96 -22.47
C ARG A 24 23.80 3.12 -21.11
N LYS A 25 24.41 3.85 -20.17
CA LYS A 25 23.86 4.23 -18.86
C LYS A 25 22.59 5.07 -18.95
N LEU A 26 22.54 6.08 -19.84
CA LEU A 26 21.36 6.93 -20.04
C LEU A 26 20.20 6.17 -20.69
N MET A 27 20.49 5.24 -21.60
CA MET A 27 19.45 4.39 -22.20
C MET A 27 18.82 3.47 -21.17
N ASP A 28 19.61 2.85 -20.31
CA ASP A 28 19.10 1.96 -19.27
C ASP A 28 18.26 2.70 -18.22
N GLU A 29 18.68 3.89 -17.81
CA GLU A 29 17.89 4.72 -16.88
C GLU A 29 16.54 5.11 -17.50
N LYS A 30 16.53 5.47 -18.77
CA LYS A 30 15.30 5.77 -19.49
C LYS A 30 14.36 4.59 -19.56
N VAL A 31 14.86 3.38 -19.85
CA VAL A 31 14.05 2.15 -19.89
C VAL A 31 13.42 1.84 -18.52
N ARG A 32 14.19 1.99 -17.44
CA ARG A 32 13.70 1.74 -16.09
C ARG A 32 12.61 2.75 -15.70
N LYS A 33 12.80 4.03 -16.00
CA LYS A 33 11.77 5.07 -15.78
C LYS A 33 10.51 4.80 -16.60
N GLN A 34 10.64 4.42 -17.87
CA GLN A 34 9.50 4.06 -18.72
C GLN A 34 8.71 2.86 -18.18
N LYS A 35 9.36 1.95 -17.46
CA LYS A 35 8.69 0.80 -16.86
C LYS A 35 7.74 1.22 -15.73
N VAL A 36 8.11 2.18 -14.90
CA VAL A 36 7.32 2.62 -13.74
C VAL A 36 6.44 3.85 -14.02
N ALA A 37 6.64 4.55 -15.12
CA ALA A 37 5.89 5.76 -15.46
C ALA A 37 4.35 5.54 -15.49
N PRO A 38 3.81 4.45 -16.07
CA PRO A 38 2.37 4.22 -16.12
C PRO A 38 1.73 4.04 -14.74
N LEU A 39 2.51 3.64 -13.73
CA LEU A 39 2.02 3.53 -12.36
C LEU A 39 1.58 4.88 -11.82
N GLN A 40 2.35 5.94 -12.05
CA GLN A 40 2.05 7.29 -11.55
C GLN A 40 0.69 7.81 -12.05
N GLU A 41 0.40 7.57 -13.32
CA GLU A 41 -0.91 7.91 -13.91
C GLU A 41 -2.04 7.09 -13.28
N ARG A 42 -1.81 5.78 -13.10
CA ARG A 42 -2.79 4.86 -12.53
C ARG A 42 -3.21 5.23 -11.11
N ILE A 43 -2.23 5.59 -10.26
CA ILE A 43 -2.50 5.97 -8.85
C ILE A 43 -2.71 7.48 -8.68
N SER A 44 -2.67 8.26 -9.77
CA SER A 44 -2.77 9.73 -9.79
C SER A 44 -1.77 10.41 -8.84
N LEU A 45 -0.56 9.83 -8.72
CA LEU A 45 0.49 10.32 -7.84
C LEU A 45 1.83 10.40 -8.59
N PHE A 46 2.40 11.62 -8.68
CA PHE A 46 3.60 11.90 -9.45
C PHE A 46 4.77 12.24 -8.55
N PHE A 47 5.90 11.56 -8.75
CA PHE A 47 7.13 11.78 -8.03
C PHE A 47 7.93 12.93 -8.63
N ASP A 48 8.46 13.82 -7.78
CA ASP A 48 9.41 14.86 -8.17
C ASP A 48 10.79 14.25 -8.45
N ASN A 49 11.18 13.27 -7.64
CA ASN A 49 12.37 12.45 -7.85
C ASN A 49 12.01 11.03 -8.33
N GLU A 50 11.79 10.87 -9.64
CA GLU A 50 11.48 9.56 -10.23
C GLU A 50 12.51 8.45 -9.93
N LYS A 51 13.74 8.80 -9.49
CA LYS A 51 14.73 7.77 -9.11
C LYS A 51 14.31 7.01 -7.88
N LEU A 52 13.64 7.66 -6.92
CA LEU A 52 13.10 7.00 -5.73
C LEU A 52 12.01 6.00 -6.11
N LEU A 53 11.11 6.38 -7.03
CA LEU A 53 10.09 5.45 -7.53
C LEU A 53 10.73 4.25 -8.24
N VAL A 54 11.70 4.49 -9.14
CA VAL A 54 12.43 3.40 -9.81
C VAL A 54 13.13 2.49 -8.81
N GLN A 55 13.74 3.04 -7.77
CA GLN A 55 14.42 2.28 -6.72
C GLN A 55 13.43 1.42 -5.94
N ALA A 56 12.28 1.95 -5.54
CA ALA A 56 11.25 1.20 -4.83
C ALA A 56 10.78 -0.05 -5.59
N PHE A 57 10.77 0.01 -6.92
CA PHE A 57 10.41 -1.10 -7.80
C PHE A 57 11.62 -1.87 -8.34
N THR A 58 12.80 -1.74 -7.75
CA THR A 58 14.01 -2.47 -8.15
C THR A 58 14.38 -3.51 -7.10
N HIS A 59 14.12 -4.78 -7.38
CA HIS A 59 14.48 -5.88 -6.50
C HIS A 59 15.99 -6.17 -6.56
N SER A 60 16.56 -6.69 -5.47
CA SER A 60 17.99 -7.01 -5.36
C SER A 60 18.51 -7.98 -6.43
N SER A 61 17.66 -8.91 -6.91
CA SER A 61 18.00 -9.82 -8.01
C SER A 61 18.34 -9.07 -9.32
N TYR A 62 17.61 -7.95 -9.59
CA TYR A 62 17.90 -7.12 -10.75
C TYR A 62 19.27 -6.45 -10.64
N VAL A 63 19.59 -5.90 -9.47
CA VAL A 63 20.90 -5.29 -9.20
C VAL A 63 22.01 -6.30 -9.34
N ASN A 64 21.83 -7.51 -8.81
CA ASN A 64 22.80 -8.60 -8.87
C ASN A 64 23.12 -9.07 -10.31
N GLU A 65 22.14 -9.08 -11.20
CA GLU A 65 22.37 -9.39 -12.63
C GLU A 65 23.01 -8.23 -13.39
N HIS A 66 22.95 -7.01 -12.87
CA HIS A 66 23.50 -5.82 -13.51
C HIS A 66 24.73 -5.26 -12.75
N ARG A 67 25.55 -6.13 -12.18
CA ARG A 67 26.76 -5.76 -11.43
C ARG A 67 27.65 -4.79 -12.22
N GLY A 68 28.17 -3.77 -11.54
CA GLY A 68 28.95 -2.69 -12.16
C GLY A 68 28.13 -1.53 -12.68
N ARG A 69 26.80 -1.54 -12.48
CA ARG A 69 25.92 -0.40 -12.67
C ARG A 69 25.59 0.25 -11.32
N PRO A 70 25.40 1.57 -11.24
CA PRO A 70 25.04 2.27 -10.02
C PRO A 70 23.52 2.15 -9.80
N TYR A 71 23.01 0.91 -9.69
CA TYR A 71 21.63 0.65 -9.32
C TYR A 71 21.58 0.35 -7.84
N GLU A 72 20.56 0.88 -7.18
CA GLU A 72 20.21 0.57 -5.82
C GLU A 72 18.91 -0.26 -5.83
N ASP A 73 18.84 -1.25 -4.97
CA ASP A 73 17.63 -2.03 -4.72
C ASP A 73 16.70 -1.31 -3.76
N ASN A 74 15.57 -1.95 -3.48
CA ASN A 74 14.52 -1.40 -2.63
C ASN A 74 14.66 -1.71 -1.14
N GLU A 75 15.59 -2.57 -0.70
CA GLU A 75 15.66 -3.06 0.69
C GLU A 75 15.77 -1.92 1.73
N ARG A 76 16.52 -0.86 1.43
CA ARG A 76 16.64 0.30 2.33
C ARG A 76 15.37 1.18 2.35
N LEU A 77 14.65 1.24 1.25
CA LEU A 77 13.38 1.95 1.18
C LEU A 77 12.27 1.15 1.88
N GLU A 78 12.27 -0.17 1.76
CA GLU A 78 11.42 -1.09 2.51
C GLU A 78 11.58 -0.86 4.02
N PHE A 79 12.82 -0.95 4.54
CA PHE A 79 13.10 -0.68 5.96
C PHE A 79 12.54 0.66 6.45
N LEU A 80 12.70 1.73 5.66
CA LEU A 80 12.16 3.04 6.00
C LEU A 80 10.64 3.07 5.88
N GLY A 81 10.11 2.46 4.84
CA GLY A 81 8.70 2.44 4.52
C GLY A 81 7.87 1.69 5.56
N ASP A 82 8.35 0.55 6.07
CA ASP A 82 7.76 -0.17 7.19
C ASP A 82 7.54 0.77 8.40
N ALA A 83 8.59 1.45 8.85
CA ALA A 83 8.49 2.40 9.97
C ALA A 83 7.51 3.56 9.71
N VAL A 84 7.50 4.11 8.50
CA VAL A 84 6.59 5.21 8.10
C VAL A 84 5.16 4.72 8.02
N LEU A 85 4.92 3.53 7.48
CA LEU A 85 3.62 2.90 7.39
C LEU A 85 3.05 2.64 8.78
N GLU A 86 3.83 1.99 9.66
CA GLU A 86 3.42 1.75 11.05
C GLU A 86 3.08 3.04 11.80
N LEU A 87 3.89 4.08 11.67
CA LEU A 87 3.64 5.38 12.29
C LEU A 87 2.33 5.99 11.80
N THR A 88 2.11 6.00 10.48
CA THR A 88 0.94 6.65 9.87
C THR A 88 -0.34 5.91 10.21
N ILE A 89 -0.32 4.57 10.16
CA ILE A 89 -1.43 3.72 10.61
C ILE A 89 -1.71 3.92 12.09
N SER A 90 -0.68 3.94 12.94
CA SER A 90 -0.83 4.16 14.40
C SER A 90 -1.50 5.51 14.69
N GLN A 91 -1.10 6.58 14.01
CA GLN A 91 -1.70 7.89 14.17
C GLN A 91 -3.18 7.89 13.77
N PHE A 92 -3.52 7.25 12.65
CA PHE A 92 -4.91 7.11 12.21
C PHE A 92 -5.75 6.33 13.23
N LEU A 93 -5.28 5.16 13.67
CA LEU A 93 -5.99 4.31 14.62
C LEU A 93 -6.21 5.01 15.97
N TYR A 94 -5.17 5.66 16.51
CA TYR A 94 -5.25 6.42 17.75
C TYR A 94 -6.31 7.52 17.69
N SER A 95 -6.38 8.24 16.56
CA SER A 95 -7.35 9.33 16.38
C SER A 95 -8.77 8.81 16.12
N LYS A 96 -8.90 7.70 15.41
CA LYS A 96 -10.22 7.15 14.98
C LYS A 96 -10.89 6.34 16.08
N PHE A 97 -10.12 5.58 16.84
CA PHE A 97 -10.63 4.63 17.83
C PHE A 97 -10.25 5.02 19.26
N SER A 98 -10.79 6.15 19.73
CA SER A 98 -10.45 6.75 21.02
C SER A 98 -10.79 5.89 22.24
N THR A 99 -11.65 4.88 22.09
CA THR A 99 -12.06 3.96 23.16
C THR A 99 -11.28 2.66 23.20
N MET A 100 -10.48 2.36 22.14
CA MET A 100 -9.68 1.15 22.10
C MET A 100 -8.48 1.23 23.04
N SER A 101 -8.20 0.12 23.73
CA SER A 101 -7.00 -0.05 24.54
C SER A 101 -5.73 -0.10 23.65
N GLU A 102 -4.58 0.11 24.25
CA GLU A 102 -3.27 -0.04 23.56
C GLU A 102 -3.12 -1.41 22.91
N GLY A 103 -3.50 -2.48 23.63
CA GLY A 103 -3.40 -3.86 23.12
C GLY A 103 -4.29 -4.10 21.90
N GLU A 104 -5.49 -3.51 21.85
CA GLU A 104 -6.40 -3.60 20.70
C GLU A 104 -5.85 -2.81 19.50
N LEU A 105 -5.39 -1.59 19.71
CA LEU A 105 -4.75 -0.77 18.68
C LEU A 105 -3.53 -1.46 18.09
N THR A 106 -2.72 -2.11 18.92
CA THR A 106 -1.55 -2.88 18.48
C THR A 106 -1.93 -4.09 17.64
N LYS A 107 -2.95 -4.85 18.04
CA LYS A 107 -3.46 -5.99 17.25
C LYS A 107 -4.03 -5.54 15.91
N LEU A 108 -4.81 -4.45 15.92
CA LEU A 108 -5.41 -3.91 14.70
C LEU A 108 -4.33 -3.40 13.74
N ARG A 109 -3.35 -2.63 14.23
CA ARG A 109 -2.20 -2.20 13.42
C ARG A 109 -1.52 -3.40 12.79
N ALA A 110 -1.14 -4.41 13.59
CA ALA A 110 -0.47 -5.62 13.09
C ALA A 110 -1.28 -6.33 11.98
N ALA A 111 -2.60 -6.37 12.10
CA ALA A 111 -3.46 -6.96 11.06
C ALA A 111 -3.47 -6.14 9.76
N ILE A 112 -3.37 -4.82 9.85
CA ILE A 112 -3.37 -3.92 8.69
C ILE A 112 -2.04 -3.96 7.94
N VAL A 113 -0.91 -3.98 8.66
CA VAL A 113 0.43 -3.92 8.06
C VAL A 113 1.09 -5.29 7.85
N CYS A 114 0.41 -6.40 8.14
CA CYS A 114 0.96 -7.74 7.90
C CYS A 114 1.09 -8.05 6.40
N GLU A 115 2.04 -8.92 6.06
CA GLU A 115 2.30 -9.36 4.68
C GLU A 115 1.01 -9.67 3.88
N PRO A 116 0.05 -10.50 4.37
CA PRO A 116 -1.16 -10.78 3.59
C PRO A 116 -1.99 -9.55 3.24
N SER A 117 -2.06 -8.57 4.13
CA SER A 117 -2.80 -7.33 3.90
C SER A 117 -2.10 -6.44 2.87
N LEU A 118 -0.77 -6.30 2.97
CA LEU A 118 0.03 -5.53 2.03
C LEU A 118 0.03 -6.16 0.63
N VAL A 119 0.02 -7.49 0.54
CA VAL A 119 -0.09 -8.23 -0.74
C VAL A 119 -1.42 -7.93 -1.44
N ILE A 120 -2.52 -7.85 -0.71
CA ILE A 120 -3.82 -7.48 -1.28
C ILE A 120 -3.74 -6.07 -1.89
N LEU A 121 -3.20 -5.12 -1.15
CA LEU A 121 -3.03 -3.74 -1.61
C LEU A 121 -2.09 -3.64 -2.83
N ALA A 122 -0.95 -4.33 -2.79
CA ALA A 122 0.00 -4.38 -3.90
C ALA A 122 -0.62 -4.97 -5.18
N ASN A 123 -1.46 -6.00 -5.04
CA ASN A 123 -2.19 -6.61 -6.17
C ASN A 123 -3.25 -5.67 -6.74
N GLU A 124 -4.05 -5.00 -5.91
CA GLU A 124 -5.06 -4.02 -6.36
C GLU A 124 -4.41 -2.85 -7.13
N LEU A 125 -3.23 -2.42 -6.69
CA LEU A 125 -2.45 -1.39 -7.35
C LEU A 125 -1.62 -1.93 -8.53
N HIS A 126 -1.63 -3.24 -8.78
CA HIS A 126 -0.84 -3.92 -9.80
C HIS A 126 0.67 -3.69 -9.68
N PHE A 127 1.19 -3.56 -8.48
CA PHE A 127 2.60 -3.27 -8.24
C PHE A 127 3.54 -4.31 -8.87
N GLY A 128 3.14 -5.58 -8.87
CA GLY A 128 3.88 -6.66 -9.51
C GLY A 128 4.24 -6.39 -10.98
N ASP A 129 3.39 -5.69 -11.74
CA ASP A 129 3.62 -5.39 -13.16
C ASP A 129 4.82 -4.46 -13.37
N TYR A 130 5.15 -3.65 -12.38
CA TYR A 130 6.18 -2.62 -12.48
C TYR A 130 7.54 -3.03 -11.91
N VAL A 131 7.61 -4.13 -11.13
CA VAL A 131 8.85 -4.56 -10.50
C VAL A 131 9.92 -4.94 -11.54
N LEU A 132 11.14 -4.48 -11.30
CA LEU A 132 12.34 -4.84 -12.04
C LEU A 132 12.99 -6.04 -11.34
N LEU A 133 12.95 -7.19 -12.00
CA LEU A 133 13.47 -8.47 -11.51
C LEU A 133 14.66 -8.94 -12.34
N GLY A 134 15.57 -9.68 -11.71
CA GLY A 134 16.52 -10.51 -12.43
C GLY A 134 15.79 -11.68 -13.11
N LYS A 135 16.37 -12.20 -14.20
CA LYS A 135 15.78 -13.30 -14.98
C LYS A 135 15.52 -14.55 -14.15
N GLY A 136 16.42 -14.87 -13.21
CA GLY A 136 16.25 -16.00 -12.30
C GLY A 136 15.01 -15.85 -11.44
N GLU A 137 14.83 -14.70 -10.81
CA GLU A 137 13.68 -14.35 -9.97
C GLU A 137 12.37 -14.29 -10.77
N GLU A 138 12.40 -13.70 -11.96
CA GLU A 138 11.26 -13.67 -12.88
C GLU A 138 10.79 -15.08 -13.23
N ASN A 139 11.72 -15.98 -13.61
CA ASN A 139 11.42 -17.35 -14.01
C ASN A 139 10.84 -18.22 -12.87
N THR A 140 11.11 -17.87 -11.62
CA THR A 140 10.57 -18.56 -10.42
C THR A 140 9.28 -17.95 -9.91
N GLY A 141 8.66 -17.03 -10.65
CA GLY A 141 7.39 -16.40 -10.27
C GLY A 141 7.53 -15.28 -9.25
N GLY A 142 8.71 -14.66 -9.12
CA GLY A 142 8.98 -13.59 -8.17
C GLY A 142 7.97 -12.44 -8.23
N ARG A 143 7.47 -12.12 -9.44
CA ARG A 143 6.50 -11.05 -9.67
C ARG A 143 5.16 -11.20 -8.92
N THR A 144 4.79 -12.42 -8.58
CA THR A 144 3.56 -12.74 -7.83
C THR A 144 3.85 -13.29 -6.44
N ARG A 145 5.11 -13.29 -6.00
CA ARG A 145 5.51 -13.80 -4.68
C ARG A 145 5.02 -12.85 -3.58
N PRO A 146 4.26 -13.36 -2.59
CA PRO A 146 3.68 -12.54 -1.53
C PRO A 146 4.70 -11.65 -0.82
N ALA A 147 5.77 -12.19 -0.28
CA ALA A 147 6.78 -11.41 0.44
C ALA A 147 7.35 -10.28 -0.43
N LEU A 148 7.71 -10.56 -1.71
CA LEU A 148 8.23 -9.54 -2.62
C LEU A 148 7.23 -8.40 -2.87
N LEU A 149 5.94 -8.72 -2.96
CA LEU A 149 4.89 -7.70 -3.17
C LEU A 149 4.69 -6.83 -1.93
N ALA A 150 4.78 -7.41 -0.72
CA ALA A 150 4.73 -6.67 0.54
C ALA A 150 5.94 -5.73 0.66
N ASP A 151 7.16 -6.25 0.42
CA ASP A 151 8.41 -5.48 0.46
C ASP A 151 8.37 -4.29 -0.52
N VAL A 152 7.82 -4.51 -1.73
CA VAL A 152 7.65 -3.44 -2.73
C VAL A 152 6.62 -2.40 -2.28
N PHE A 153 5.55 -2.80 -1.60
CA PHE A 153 4.57 -1.85 -1.06
C PHE A 153 5.22 -0.96 0.01
N GLU A 154 5.95 -1.54 0.93
CA GLU A 154 6.70 -0.79 1.96
C GLU A 154 7.75 0.11 1.33
N ALA A 155 8.54 -0.40 0.38
CA ALA A 155 9.53 0.39 -0.33
C ALA A 155 8.91 1.58 -1.09
N PHE A 156 7.71 1.42 -1.65
CA PHE A 156 6.96 2.51 -2.27
C PHE A 156 6.57 3.59 -1.23
N ILE A 157 6.11 3.19 -0.04
CA ILE A 157 5.82 4.11 1.06
C ILE A 157 7.08 4.88 1.48
N GLY A 158 8.21 4.19 1.61
CA GLY A 158 9.51 4.81 1.92
C GLY A 158 9.97 5.81 0.87
N ALA A 159 9.79 5.46 -0.41
CA ALA A 159 10.09 6.36 -1.53
C ALA A 159 9.19 7.60 -1.55
N LEU A 160 7.89 7.41 -1.33
CA LEU A 160 6.91 8.51 -1.27
C LEU A 160 7.21 9.47 -0.11
N TYR A 161 7.56 8.91 1.04
CA TYR A 161 7.97 9.70 2.20
C TYR A 161 9.20 10.57 1.91
N LEU A 162 10.24 10.00 1.29
CA LEU A 162 11.46 10.75 0.95
C LEU A 162 11.22 11.80 -0.14
N ASP A 163 10.29 11.58 -1.03
CA ASP A 163 9.98 12.48 -2.14
C ASP A 163 9.07 13.63 -1.72
N LYS A 164 8.01 13.34 -0.94
CA LYS A 164 6.91 14.30 -0.66
C LYS A 164 6.54 14.44 0.82
N GLY A 165 7.22 13.71 1.70
CA GLY A 165 6.98 13.78 3.14
C GLY A 165 5.75 13.00 3.63
N LEU A 166 5.51 13.10 4.94
CA LEU A 166 4.51 12.29 5.64
C LEU A 166 3.07 12.58 5.20
N GLU A 167 2.74 13.83 4.89
CA GLU A 167 1.37 14.20 4.46
C GLU A 167 1.00 13.55 3.12
N ALA A 168 1.95 13.37 2.22
CA ALA A 168 1.70 12.66 0.97
C ALA A 168 1.45 11.16 1.20
N VAL A 169 2.19 10.54 2.12
CA VAL A 169 1.95 9.16 2.55
C VAL A 169 0.55 9.03 3.14
N LYS A 170 0.18 9.94 4.05
CA LYS A 170 -1.15 9.94 4.65
C LYS A 170 -2.25 10.06 3.61
N GLY A 171 -2.14 11.00 2.67
CA GLY A 171 -3.10 11.15 1.57
C GLY A 171 -3.22 9.89 0.70
N PHE A 172 -2.12 9.19 0.44
CA PHE A 172 -2.14 7.91 -0.26
C PHE A 172 -2.89 6.83 0.54
N LEU A 173 -2.62 6.73 1.84
CA LEU A 173 -3.29 5.75 2.72
C LEU A 173 -4.78 6.09 2.93
N GLU A 174 -5.16 7.36 2.92
CA GLU A 174 -6.56 7.81 2.99
C GLU A 174 -7.40 7.33 1.80
N ILE A 175 -6.77 7.16 0.65
CA ILE A 175 -7.44 6.66 -0.56
C ILE A 175 -7.48 5.14 -0.60
N HIS A 176 -6.38 4.47 -0.25
CA HIS A 176 -6.21 3.05 -0.56
C HIS A 176 -6.32 2.11 0.65
N VAL A 177 -6.12 2.60 1.88
CA VAL A 177 -6.05 1.77 3.09
C VAL A 177 -7.15 2.08 4.09
N PHE A 178 -7.33 3.35 4.47
CA PHE A 178 -8.27 3.72 5.52
C PHE A 178 -9.75 3.39 5.22
N PRO A 179 -10.24 3.45 3.97
CA PRO A 179 -11.61 3.01 3.67
C PRO A 179 -11.86 1.56 4.07
N ARG A 180 -10.90 0.67 3.84
CA ARG A 180 -11.00 -0.75 4.19
C ARG A 180 -11.13 -0.98 5.70
N ILE A 181 -10.44 -0.16 6.49
CA ILE A 181 -10.56 -0.20 7.96
C ILE A 181 -11.97 0.25 8.38
N ASN A 182 -12.49 1.31 7.77
CA ASN A 182 -13.82 1.84 8.04
C ASN A 182 -14.94 0.87 7.60
N GLU A 183 -14.74 0.12 6.52
CA GLU A 183 -15.68 -0.88 6.01
C GLU A 183 -15.66 -2.20 6.79
N GLY A 184 -14.84 -2.29 7.83
CA GLY A 184 -14.79 -3.44 8.71
C GLY A 184 -14.01 -4.65 8.15
N ALA A 185 -13.13 -4.46 7.17
CA ALA A 185 -12.29 -5.53 6.63
C ALA A 185 -11.46 -6.25 7.71
N PHE A 186 -11.19 -5.57 8.82
CA PHE A 186 -10.44 -6.07 9.97
C PHE A 186 -11.33 -6.33 11.20
N SER A 187 -12.63 -6.36 11.06
CA SER A 187 -13.58 -6.58 12.16
C SER A 187 -13.35 -7.89 12.92
N HIS A 188 -12.80 -8.90 12.26
CA HIS A 188 -12.42 -10.18 12.89
C HIS A 188 -11.30 -10.06 13.93
N VAL A 189 -10.52 -8.97 13.89
CA VAL A 189 -9.43 -8.63 14.83
C VAL A 189 -9.92 -7.69 15.93
N MET A 190 -10.96 -6.91 15.63
CA MET A 190 -11.58 -5.98 16.57
C MET A 190 -12.56 -6.73 17.48
N ASP A 191 -12.50 -6.47 18.77
CA ASP A 191 -13.42 -7.04 19.75
C ASP A 191 -14.45 -5.99 20.22
N PHE A 192 -15.25 -5.52 19.27
CA PHE A 192 -16.31 -4.56 19.56
C PHE A 192 -17.32 -5.05 20.59
N LYS A 193 -17.53 -6.38 20.65
CA LYS A 193 -18.42 -6.98 21.65
C LYS A 193 -17.89 -6.76 23.07
N SER A 194 -16.60 -7.03 23.29
CA SER A 194 -15.98 -6.77 24.60
C SER A 194 -15.95 -5.28 24.92
N GLN A 195 -15.63 -4.41 23.95
CA GLN A 195 -15.65 -2.96 24.16
C GLN A 195 -17.03 -2.44 24.56
N LEU A 196 -18.09 -2.88 23.86
CA LEU A 196 -19.45 -2.49 24.18
C LEU A 196 -19.85 -3.01 25.56
N GLN A 197 -19.48 -4.25 25.90
CA GLN A 197 -19.73 -4.84 27.22
C GLN A 197 -19.06 -4.04 28.33
N GLU A 198 -17.79 -3.71 28.19
CA GLU A 198 -17.03 -2.91 29.16
C GLU A 198 -17.61 -1.51 29.31
N TYR A 199 -17.98 -0.87 28.21
CA TYR A 199 -18.60 0.45 28.24
C TYR A 199 -19.93 0.43 29.01
N VAL A 200 -20.83 -0.49 28.64
CA VAL A 200 -22.15 -0.59 29.28
C VAL A 200 -22.01 -0.91 30.77
N GLN A 201 -21.05 -1.76 31.13
CA GLN A 201 -20.78 -2.10 32.54
C GLN A 201 -20.23 -0.89 33.31
N ARG A 202 -19.26 -0.17 32.73
CA ARG A 202 -18.65 1.02 33.35
C ARG A 202 -19.66 2.13 33.61
N GLU A 203 -20.49 2.41 32.63
CA GLU A 203 -21.52 3.46 32.71
C GLU A 203 -22.82 3.01 33.43
N GLY A 204 -22.90 1.73 33.83
CA GLY A 204 -24.07 1.19 34.52
C GLY A 204 -25.37 1.21 33.69
N LEU A 205 -25.27 1.08 32.36
CA LEU A 205 -26.38 1.24 31.43
C LEU A 205 -27.32 0.02 31.37
N GLY A 206 -26.95 -1.11 31.96
CA GLY A 206 -27.78 -2.32 32.03
C GLY A 206 -27.14 -3.55 31.42
N THR A 207 -27.92 -4.32 30.65
CA THR A 207 -27.51 -5.61 30.06
C THR A 207 -27.52 -5.59 28.53
N ILE A 208 -26.61 -6.36 27.96
CA ILE A 208 -26.50 -6.51 26.50
C ILE A 208 -26.91 -7.94 26.13
N ASP A 209 -27.68 -8.07 25.08
CA ASP A 209 -28.02 -9.35 24.45
C ASP A 209 -27.85 -9.27 22.93
N TYR A 210 -27.40 -10.38 22.32
CA TYR A 210 -27.22 -10.50 20.88
C TYR A 210 -28.15 -11.56 20.32
N LYS A 211 -28.84 -11.19 19.23
CA LYS A 211 -29.77 -12.10 18.56
C LYS A 211 -29.55 -12.10 17.07
N ILE A 212 -29.38 -13.29 16.48
CA ILE A 212 -29.42 -13.43 15.02
C ILE A 212 -30.88 -13.29 14.59
N ILE A 213 -31.17 -12.20 13.89
CA ILE A 213 -32.52 -11.86 13.43
C ILE A 213 -32.81 -12.33 12.00
N GLN A 214 -31.75 -12.61 11.22
CA GLN A 214 -31.88 -13.11 9.86
C GLN A 214 -30.67 -13.94 9.41
N GLU A 215 -30.95 -15.01 8.64
CA GLU A 215 -29.94 -15.78 7.89
C GLU A 215 -30.42 -15.86 6.44
N LYS A 216 -29.55 -15.48 5.48
CA LYS A 216 -29.84 -15.48 4.03
C LYS A 216 -28.75 -16.20 3.24
N GLY A 217 -29.11 -16.71 2.07
CA GLY A 217 -28.20 -17.30 1.09
C GLY A 217 -27.92 -18.79 1.29
N PRO A 218 -27.29 -19.43 0.28
CA PRO A 218 -26.93 -20.83 0.30
C PRO A 218 -25.78 -21.09 1.28
N ALA A 219 -25.57 -22.35 1.68
CA ALA A 219 -24.61 -22.73 2.72
C ALA A 219 -23.16 -22.21 2.46
N HIS A 220 -22.75 -22.09 1.20
CA HIS A 220 -21.42 -21.61 0.80
C HIS A 220 -21.29 -20.09 0.68
N ASN A 221 -22.40 -19.35 0.75
CA ASN A 221 -22.44 -17.87 0.74
C ASN A 221 -23.56 -17.36 1.61
N ARG A 222 -23.54 -17.75 2.90
CA ARG A 222 -24.55 -17.37 3.87
C ARG A 222 -24.20 -16.02 4.48
N GLU A 223 -25.23 -15.17 4.60
CA GLU A 223 -25.16 -13.89 5.28
C GLU A 223 -26.00 -13.95 6.55
N PHE A 224 -25.47 -13.40 7.63
CA PHE A 224 -26.12 -13.31 8.93
C PHE A 224 -26.41 -11.85 9.25
N VAL A 225 -27.55 -11.60 9.87
CA VAL A 225 -27.88 -10.29 10.45
C VAL A 225 -28.07 -10.49 11.95
N SER A 226 -27.28 -9.76 12.74
CA SER A 226 -27.34 -9.74 14.18
C SER A 226 -27.88 -8.40 14.68
N GLU A 227 -28.71 -8.43 15.69
CA GLU A 227 -29.16 -7.28 16.46
C GLU A 227 -28.52 -7.35 17.85
N VAL A 228 -27.97 -6.25 18.33
CA VAL A 228 -27.62 -6.07 19.74
C VAL A 228 -28.68 -5.25 20.43
N LYS A 229 -29.10 -5.67 21.63
CA LYS A 229 -30.04 -4.99 22.47
C LYS A 229 -29.42 -4.49 23.76
N LEU A 230 -29.82 -3.32 24.19
CA LEU A 230 -29.50 -2.77 25.50
C LEU A 230 -30.78 -2.71 26.31
N ASN A 231 -30.91 -3.48 27.42
CA ASN A 231 -32.11 -3.60 28.22
C ASN A 231 -33.35 -3.97 27.41
N GLU A 232 -33.25 -4.92 26.51
CA GLU A 232 -34.27 -5.37 25.55
C GLU A 232 -34.60 -4.42 24.39
N ASP A 233 -34.17 -3.17 24.42
CA ASP A 233 -34.34 -2.22 23.32
C ASP A 233 -33.29 -2.43 22.21
N PRO A 234 -33.70 -2.46 20.93
CA PRO A 234 -32.75 -2.55 19.79
C PRO A 234 -31.77 -1.39 19.80
N PHE A 235 -30.47 -1.69 19.80
CA PHE A 235 -29.44 -0.69 19.95
C PHE A 235 -28.45 -0.63 18.76
N GLY A 236 -28.19 -1.78 18.08
CA GLY A 236 -27.38 -1.83 16.89
C GLY A 236 -27.67 -3.07 16.05
N VAL A 237 -27.44 -2.98 14.75
CA VAL A 237 -27.61 -4.07 13.77
C VAL A 237 -26.35 -4.26 12.98
N GLY A 238 -25.91 -5.52 12.81
CA GLY A 238 -24.71 -5.86 12.06
C GLY A 238 -24.92 -6.97 11.05
N TYR A 239 -24.21 -6.91 9.96
CA TYR A 239 -24.21 -7.87 8.86
C TYR A 239 -22.86 -8.57 8.80
N GLY A 240 -22.83 -9.87 8.46
CA GLY A 240 -21.58 -10.61 8.35
C GLY A 240 -21.76 -11.97 7.68
N ARG A 241 -20.65 -12.54 7.22
CA ARG A 241 -20.60 -13.89 6.63
C ARG A 241 -20.55 -15.02 7.68
N SER A 242 -20.42 -14.64 8.95
CA SER A 242 -20.53 -15.51 10.11
C SER A 242 -21.35 -14.84 11.19
N LYS A 243 -21.94 -15.63 12.12
CA LYS A 243 -22.68 -15.10 13.28
C LYS A 243 -21.78 -14.18 14.10
N LYS A 244 -20.53 -14.60 14.35
CA LYS A 244 -19.55 -13.79 15.10
C LYS A 244 -19.28 -12.43 14.45
N GLU A 245 -19.10 -12.40 13.13
CA GLU A 245 -18.87 -11.17 12.38
C GLU A 245 -20.08 -10.24 12.42
N ALA A 246 -21.28 -10.78 12.23
CA ALA A 246 -22.53 -10.00 12.34
C ALA A 246 -22.72 -9.40 13.75
N GLU A 247 -22.39 -10.15 14.80
CA GLU A 247 -22.43 -9.67 16.19
C GLU A 247 -21.39 -8.58 16.45
N GLN A 248 -20.18 -8.70 15.92
CA GLN A 248 -19.14 -7.67 16.04
C GLN A 248 -19.58 -6.37 15.35
N HIS A 249 -20.16 -6.43 14.14
CA HIS A 249 -20.67 -5.25 13.45
C HIS A 249 -21.88 -4.62 14.16
N ALA A 250 -22.73 -5.43 14.76
CA ALA A 250 -23.84 -4.91 15.60
C ALA A 250 -23.32 -4.14 16.82
N ALA A 251 -22.27 -4.67 17.47
CA ALA A 251 -21.61 -3.99 18.57
C ALA A 251 -20.89 -2.71 18.12
N GLN A 252 -20.28 -2.71 16.94
CA GLN A 252 -19.65 -1.53 16.35
C GLN A 252 -20.67 -0.41 16.14
N GLU A 253 -21.80 -0.70 15.49
CA GLU A 253 -22.87 0.29 15.28
C GLU A 253 -23.40 0.86 16.59
N ALA A 254 -23.56 0.01 17.60
CA ALA A 254 -23.98 0.43 18.94
C ALA A 254 -22.97 1.41 19.58
N LEU A 255 -21.66 1.11 19.51
CA LEU A 255 -20.60 1.99 20.01
C LEU A 255 -20.57 3.33 19.28
N GLU A 256 -20.75 3.33 17.95
CA GLU A 256 -20.80 4.56 17.15
C GLU A 256 -21.98 5.47 17.53
N LYS A 257 -23.13 4.89 17.91
CA LYS A 257 -24.29 5.66 18.40
C LYS A 257 -24.00 6.30 19.74
N ILE A 258 -23.32 5.58 20.63
CA ILE A 258 -22.91 6.08 21.96
C ILE A 258 -21.97 7.29 21.83
N MET A 259 -20.99 7.21 20.90
CA MET A 259 -19.99 8.26 20.73
C MET A 259 -20.50 9.53 20.02
N LYS A 260 -21.69 9.50 19.45
CA LYS A 260 -22.34 10.66 18.81
C LYS A 260 -23.22 11.47 19.76
N HIS A 261 -23.42 11.00 20.98
CA HIS A 261 -24.13 11.66 22.06
C HIS A 261 -23.21 12.04 23.19
#